data_86c3f48462c9adc0218e9f2bf640a16f
#
_entry.id   86c3f48462c9adc0218e9f2bf640a16f
#
_cell.length_a   1.000
_cell.length_b   1.000
_cell.length_c   1.000
_cell.angle_alpha   90.00
_cell.angle_beta   90.00
_cell.angle_gamma   90.00
#
_symmetry.space_group_name_H-M   'P 1'
#
loop_
_entity.id
_entity.type
_entity.pdbx_description
1 polymer ?
#
loop_
_entity_poly.entity_id
_entity_poly.type
_entity_poly.pdbx_seq_one_letter_code
_entity_poly.pdbx_strand_id
1 'polypeptide(L)'
;MQEKVANIGNMEVFVARTKYPQGAEKTLIKRVMGRQVPSGGLPADVGVVVDNISTVKAISDAIRKGMPLIERVATVSGEKIKHPGNFVIKIGTSVKELIDYCGGFTDEDVLVKMGGLTLIYAAVSSKKAGNAKLPQERIMIG
;
A
#
# COMPACT_ATOMS: atom_id res chain seq x y z
N MET A 1 -18.03 5.30 10.71
CA MET A 1 -16.86 4.74 11.42
C MET A 1 -16.75 5.29 12.82
N GLN A 2 -16.88 6.60 13.02
CA GLN A 2 -16.87 7.21 14.36
C GLN A 2 -17.92 6.62 15.31
N GLU A 3 -19.17 6.42 14.86
CA GLU A 3 -20.23 5.80 15.65
C GLU A 3 -19.93 4.37 16.11
N LYS A 4 -19.21 3.59 15.28
CA LYS A 4 -18.85 2.20 15.63
C LYS A 4 -17.74 2.10 16.68
N VAL A 5 -16.99 3.17 16.87
CA VAL A 5 -15.85 3.22 17.79
C VAL A 5 -16.21 3.94 19.10
N ALA A 6 -17.27 4.74 19.09
CA ALA A 6 -17.69 5.57 20.23
C ALA A 6 -17.89 4.77 21.55
N ASN A 7 -18.20 3.49 21.46
CA ASN A 7 -18.43 2.61 22.61
C ASN A 7 -17.20 1.76 23.01
N ILE A 8 -16.04 1.97 22.36
CA ILE A 8 -14.81 1.21 22.66
C ILE A 8 -13.87 2.16 23.39
N GLY A 9 -13.79 2.01 24.70
CA GLY A 9 -13.15 2.97 25.63
C GLY A 9 -11.65 3.26 25.42
N ASN A 10 -10.97 2.55 24.50
CA ASN A 10 -9.55 2.72 24.20
C ASN A 10 -9.29 2.97 22.70
N MET A 11 -10.31 3.35 21.95
CA MET A 11 -10.18 3.63 20.51
C MET A 11 -10.70 5.02 20.17
N GLU A 12 -9.96 5.70 19.30
CA GLU A 12 -10.34 7.00 18.78
C GLU A 12 -10.20 7.04 17.26
N VAL A 13 -11.11 7.73 16.59
CA VAL A 13 -11.06 7.97 15.15
C VAL A 13 -10.65 9.42 14.90
N PHE A 14 -9.43 9.61 14.46
CA PHE A 14 -8.93 10.90 14.05
C PHE A 14 -9.14 11.11 12.54
N VAL A 15 -9.97 12.10 12.20
CA VAL A 15 -10.20 12.47 10.79
C VAL A 15 -9.23 13.56 10.38
N ALA A 16 -8.31 13.22 9.49
CA ALA A 16 -7.33 14.16 8.98
C ALA A 16 -7.68 14.64 7.58
N ARG A 17 -7.41 15.92 7.30
CA ARG A 17 -7.53 16.46 5.95
C ARG A 17 -6.49 15.82 5.04
N THR A 18 -6.90 15.33 3.88
CA THR A 18 -5.99 14.70 2.92
C THR A 18 -4.91 15.67 2.46
N LYS A 19 -3.65 15.30 2.69
CA LYS A 19 -2.47 16.07 2.29
C LYS A 19 -1.28 15.14 2.11
N TYR A 20 -0.55 15.26 1.02
CA TYR A 20 0.72 14.57 0.84
C TYR A 20 1.86 15.33 1.54
N PRO A 21 2.79 14.70 2.25
CA PRO A 21 2.97 13.27 2.56
C PRO A 21 2.45 12.87 3.96
N GLN A 22 1.24 13.24 4.33
CA GLN A 22 0.70 13.05 5.69
C GLN A 22 0.65 11.56 6.11
N GLY A 23 0.63 10.63 5.17
CA GLY A 23 0.69 9.20 5.43
C GLY A 23 2.08 8.68 5.85
N ALA A 24 3.12 9.50 5.70
CA ALA A 24 4.45 9.13 6.18
C ALA A 24 4.43 9.02 7.72
N GLU A 25 5.01 7.94 8.24
CA GLU A 25 4.94 7.53 9.65
C GLU A 25 5.23 8.67 10.64
N LYS A 26 6.37 9.33 10.51
CA LYS A 26 6.75 10.44 11.41
C LYS A 26 5.83 11.66 11.31
N THR A 27 5.33 11.93 10.11
CA THR A 27 4.38 13.02 9.87
C THR A 27 3.02 12.70 10.48
N LEU A 28 2.58 11.45 10.37
CA LEU A 28 1.34 10.97 10.96
C LEU A 28 1.38 11.05 12.48
N ILE A 29 2.46 10.59 13.11
CA ILE A 29 2.68 10.66 14.56
C ILE A 29 2.57 12.12 15.04
N LYS A 30 3.29 13.02 14.38
CA LYS A 30 3.23 14.45 14.73
C LYS A 30 1.83 15.01 14.60
N ARG A 31 1.09 14.62 13.55
CA ARG A 31 -0.26 15.13 13.28
C ARG A 31 -1.29 14.62 14.27
N VAL A 32 -1.23 13.35 14.65
CA VAL A 32 -2.25 12.68 15.49
C VAL A 32 -1.91 12.84 16.97
N MET A 33 -0.65 12.61 17.34
CA MET A 33 -0.21 12.55 18.74
C MET A 33 0.46 13.84 19.22
N GLY A 34 0.78 14.77 18.32
CA GLY A 34 1.57 15.96 18.64
C GLY A 34 3.04 15.70 18.98
N ARG A 35 3.47 14.43 18.96
CA ARG A 35 4.84 14.03 19.30
C ARG A 35 5.75 14.13 18.09
N GLN A 36 7.01 14.49 18.30
CA GLN A 36 8.00 14.56 17.22
C GLN A 36 9.06 13.47 17.42
N VAL A 37 9.13 12.56 16.45
CA VAL A 37 10.19 11.54 16.41
C VAL A 37 11.51 12.22 16.07
N PRO A 38 12.57 12.04 16.87
CA PRO A 38 13.88 12.62 16.61
C PRO A 38 14.45 12.21 15.25
N SER A 39 15.39 13.01 14.74
CA SER A 39 16.14 12.64 13.54
C SER A 39 16.96 11.38 13.82
N GLY A 40 16.85 10.38 12.96
CA GLY A 40 17.44 9.05 13.17
C GLY A 40 16.70 8.15 14.17
N GLY A 41 15.73 8.69 14.93
CA GLY A 41 14.93 7.93 15.89
C GLY A 41 13.79 7.12 15.26
N LEU A 42 13.24 6.21 16.05
CA LEU A 42 12.12 5.35 15.72
C LEU A 42 10.81 5.85 16.38
N PRO A 43 9.63 5.49 15.85
CA PRO A 43 8.35 5.77 16.51
C PRO A 43 8.27 5.27 17.95
N ALA A 44 8.88 4.13 18.24
CA ALA A 44 8.94 3.56 19.58
C ALA A 44 9.61 4.47 20.60
N ASP A 45 10.58 5.31 20.20
CA ASP A 45 11.27 6.26 21.08
C ASP A 45 10.31 7.32 21.65
N VAL A 46 9.19 7.53 20.98
CA VAL A 46 8.13 8.44 21.45
C VAL A 46 6.89 7.67 21.92
N GLY A 47 7.03 6.35 22.15
CA GLY A 47 5.96 5.49 22.67
C GLY A 47 4.81 5.28 21.69
N VAL A 48 5.08 5.19 20.40
CA VAL A 48 4.09 5.03 19.33
C VAL A 48 4.48 3.89 18.41
N VAL A 49 3.48 3.14 17.95
CA VAL A 49 3.61 2.17 16.85
C VAL A 49 2.64 2.60 15.75
N VAL A 50 3.08 2.56 14.51
CA VAL A 50 2.26 2.88 13.34
C VAL A 50 2.15 1.65 12.45
N ASP A 51 0.93 1.20 12.23
CA ASP A 51 0.65 0.05 11.39
C ASP A 51 -0.36 0.37 10.29
N ASN A 52 -0.18 -0.27 9.14
CA ASN A 52 -1.16 -0.21 8.06
C ASN A 52 -2.40 -1.01 8.44
N ILE A 53 -3.59 -0.50 8.10
CA ILE A 53 -4.87 -1.16 8.41
C ILE A 53 -4.96 -2.59 7.85
N SER A 54 -4.35 -2.85 6.68
CA SER A 54 -4.30 -4.20 6.12
C SER A 54 -3.44 -5.14 6.95
N THR A 55 -2.38 -4.64 7.59
CA THR A 55 -1.54 -5.39 8.53
C THR A 55 -2.32 -5.72 9.79
N VAL A 56 -3.00 -4.74 10.36
CA VAL A 56 -3.86 -4.95 11.54
C VAL A 56 -4.96 -5.98 11.26
N LYS A 57 -5.57 -5.91 10.06
CA LYS A 57 -6.55 -6.93 9.62
C LYS A 57 -5.91 -8.32 9.54
N ALA A 58 -4.73 -8.45 8.96
CA ALA A 58 -4.04 -9.73 8.83
C ALA A 58 -3.67 -10.32 10.20
N ILE A 59 -3.22 -9.49 11.14
CA ILE A 59 -2.98 -9.90 12.54
C ILE A 59 -4.27 -10.41 13.17
N SER A 60 -5.37 -9.70 13.01
CA SER A 60 -6.67 -10.13 13.52
C SER A 60 -7.13 -11.46 12.93
N ASP A 61 -6.96 -11.66 11.61
CA ASP A 61 -7.32 -12.89 10.93
C ASP A 61 -6.41 -14.05 11.37
N ALA A 62 -5.12 -13.81 11.59
CA ALA A 62 -4.20 -14.82 12.11
C ALA A 62 -4.60 -15.29 13.53
N ILE A 63 -4.93 -14.36 14.42
CA ILE A 63 -5.29 -14.68 15.80
C ILE A 63 -6.67 -15.34 15.88
N ARG A 64 -7.66 -14.80 15.17
CA ARG A 64 -9.06 -15.24 15.30
C ARG A 64 -9.41 -16.44 14.44
N LYS A 65 -8.77 -16.60 13.29
CA LYS A 65 -9.12 -17.61 12.28
C LYS A 65 -8.00 -18.60 12.00
N GLY A 66 -6.81 -18.40 12.59
CA GLY A 66 -5.63 -19.19 12.27
C GLY A 66 -5.14 -18.98 10.81
N MET A 67 -5.55 -17.89 10.16
CA MET A 67 -5.20 -17.60 8.76
C MET A 67 -3.88 -16.85 8.68
N PRO A 68 -2.83 -17.45 8.12
CA PRO A 68 -1.58 -16.74 7.87
C PRO A 68 -1.75 -15.66 6.80
N LEU A 69 -0.81 -14.73 6.74
CA LEU A 69 -0.78 -13.70 5.70
C LEU A 69 -0.37 -14.32 4.37
N ILE A 70 -1.33 -14.70 3.56
CA ILE A 70 -1.13 -15.34 2.25
C ILE A 70 -1.63 -14.48 1.08
N GLU A 71 -2.35 -13.40 1.38
CA GLU A 71 -2.92 -12.52 0.36
C GLU A 71 -2.91 -11.06 0.81
N ARG A 72 -2.90 -10.16 -0.16
CA ARG A 72 -2.97 -8.71 0.06
C ARG A 72 -3.84 -8.05 -1.01
N VAL A 73 -4.36 -6.87 -0.68
CA VAL A 73 -4.98 -6.01 -1.68
C VAL A 73 -3.86 -5.24 -2.38
N ALA A 74 -3.80 -5.34 -3.70
CA ALA A 74 -2.94 -4.54 -4.56
C ALA A 74 -3.79 -3.63 -5.43
N THR A 75 -3.33 -2.40 -5.62
CA THR A 75 -3.94 -1.44 -6.53
C THR A 75 -3.13 -1.41 -7.82
N VAL A 76 -3.79 -1.63 -8.94
CA VAL A 76 -3.21 -1.44 -10.27
C VAL A 76 -3.86 -0.20 -10.87
N SER A 77 -3.04 0.77 -11.26
CA SER A 77 -3.52 2.01 -11.87
C SER A 77 -2.56 2.51 -12.95
N GLY A 78 -2.98 3.53 -13.67
CA GLY A 78 -2.19 4.16 -14.72
C GLY A 78 -2.98 4.31 -16.00
N GLU A 79 -2.64 5.32 -16.78
CA GLU A 79 -3.33 5.66 -18.03
C GLU A 79 -3.20 4.59 -19.11
N LYS A 80 -2.21 3.69 -18.95
CA LYS A 80 -1.88 2.65 -19.93
C LYS A 80 -2.34 1.25 -19.50
N ILE A 81 -3.12 1.14 -18.43
CA ILE A 81 -3.78 -0.10 -18.03
C ILE A 81 -5.21 -0.11 -18.54
N LYS A 82 -5.63 -1.20 -19.17
CA LYS A 82 -6.99 -1.31 -19.72
C LYS A 82 -8.08 -1.33 -18.65
N HIS A 83 -7.88 -2.10 -17.59
CA HIS A 83 -8.84 -2.25 -16.51
C HIS A 83 -8.14 -2.03 -15.15
N PRO A 84 -7.93 -0.76 -14.75
CA PRO A 84 -7.36 -0.45 -13.45
C PRO A 84 -8.32 -0.83 -12.32
N GLY A 85 -7.77 -1.17 -11.14
CA GLY A 85 -8.59 -1.55 -10.01
C GLY A 85 -7.81 -2.00 -8.79
N ASN A 86 -8.57 -2.43 -7.78
CA ASN A 86 -8.03 -3.03 -6.57
C ASN A 86 -8.30 -4.54 -6.61
N PHE A 87 -7.27 -5.34 -6.42
CA PHE A 87 -7.33 -6.79 -6.54
C PHE A 87 -6.81 -7.45 -5.26
N VAL A 88 -7.48 -8.50 -4.81
CA VAL A 88 -6.92 -9.38 -3.79
C VAL A 88 -5.99 -10.35 -4.50
N ILE A 89 -4.71 -10.27 -4.18
CA ILE A 89 -3.68 -11.10 -4.81
C ILE A 89 -3.00 -11.99 -3.76
N LYS A 90 -2.57 -13.17 -4.18
CA LYS A 90 -1.76 -14.05 -3.33
C LYS A 90 -0.31 -13.58 -3.34
N ILE A 91 0.36 -13.76 -2.21
CA ILE A 91 1.80 -13.50 -2.12
C ILE A 91 2.54 -14.40 -3.10
N GLY A 92 3.41 -13.81 -3.90
CA GLY A 92 4.13 -14.51 -4.97
C GLY A 92 3.47 -14.41 -6.35
N THR A 93 2.29 -13.78 -6.48
CA THR A 93 1.71 -13.45 -7.79
C THR A 93 2.67 -12.56 -8.56
N SER A 94 2.93 -12.90 -9.83
CA SER A 94 3.81 -12.07 -10.66
C SER A 94 3.10 -10.80 -11.11
N VAL A 95 3.88 -9.72 -11.24
CA VAL A 95 3.34 -8.44 -11.77
C VAL A 95 2.76 -8.63 -13.17
N LYS A 96 3.39 -9.49 -13.97
CA LYS A 96 2.92 -9.80 -15.31
C LYS A 96 1.53 -10.44 -15.30
N GLU A 97 1.31 -11.46 -14.48
CA GLU A 97 -0.01 -12.10 -14.34
C GLU A 97 -1.10 -11.12 -13.93
N LEU A 98 -0.77 -10.21 -13.01
CA LEU A 98 -1.72 -9.20 -12.55
C LEU A 98 -2.04 -8.18 -13.64
N ILE A 99 -1.05 -7.76 -14.44
CA ILE A 99 -1.26 -6.88 -15.59
C ILE A 99 -2.07 -7.59 -16.68
N ASP A 100 -1.78 -8.85 -16.96
CA ASP A 100 -2.53 -9.66 -17.93
C ASP A 100 -4.00 -9.80 -17.49
N TYR A 101 -4.24 -10.01 -16.19
CA TYR A 101 -5.59 -10.01 -15.61
C TYR A 101 -6.30 -8.67 -15.77
N CYS A 102 -5.57 -7.56 -15.72
CA CYS A 102 -6.10 -6.22 -16.01
C CYS A 102 -6.33 -5.95 -17.50
N GLY A 103 -6.23 -6.97 -18.36
CA GLY A 103 -6.40 -6.86 -19.81
C GLY A 103 -5.16 -6.39 -20.56
N GLY A 104 -4.03 -6.25 -19.86
CA GLY A 104 -2.77 -5.79 -20.43
C GLY A 104 -2.70 -4.27 -20.59
N PHE A 105 -1.71 -3.84 -21.36
CA PHE A 105 -1.49 -2.44 -21.66
C PHE A 105 -2.27 -1.98 -22.90
N THR A 106 -2.51 -0.69 -22.98
CA THR A 106 -3.09 -0.02 -24.16
C THR A 106 -2.03 0.39 -25.17
N ASP A 107 -0.74 0.29 -24.82
CA ASP A 107 0.40 0.76 -25.60
C ASP A 107 1.60 -0.17 -25.41
N GLU A 108 2.57 -0.18 -26.33
CA GLU A 108 3.77 -1.02 -26.25
C GLU A 108 4.86 -0.38 -25.39
N ASP A 109 4.94 0.96 -25.38
CA ASP A 109 5.94 1.72 -24.61
C ASP A 109 5.42 2.11 -23.24
N VAL A 110 5.43 1.15 -22.31
CA VAL A 110 4.93 1.37 -20.95
C VAL A 110 6.00 1.15 -19.89
N LEU A 111 6.16 2.13 -19.03
CA LEU A 111 6.97 2.01 -17.82
C LEU A 111 6.10 1.54 -16.67
N VAL A 112 6.41 0.39 -16.11
CA VAL A 112 5.78 -0.12 -14.90
C VAL A 112 6.57 0.33 -13.69
N LYS A 113 5.91 1.04 -12.78
CA LYS A 113 6.49 1.47 -11.51
C LYS A 113 5.80 0.74 -10.38
N MET A 114 6.56 0.03 -9.60
CA MET A 114 6.12 -0.52 -8.31
C MET A 114 6.51 0.45 -7.21
N GLY A 115 5.55 0.85 -6.41
CA GLY A 115 5.83 1.81 -5.35
C GLY A 115 4.85 1.69 -4.19
N GLY A 116 5.34 2.03 -2.99
CA GLY A 116 4.54 1.82 -1.79
C GLY A 116 4.25 0.34 -1.54
N LEU A 117 3.43 0.06 -0.57
CA LEU A 117 3.19 -1.31 -0.11
C LEU A 117 2.39 -2.18 -1.09
N THR A 118 1.66 -1.60 -2.05
CA THR A 118 0.76 -2.38 -2.92
C THR A 118 0.30 -1.61 -4.16
N LEU A 119 1.07 -0.65 -4.65
CA LEU A 119 0.70 0.14 -5.82
C LEU A 119 1.55 -0.26 -7.03
N ILE A 120 0.90 -0.70 -8.09
CA ILE A 120 1.51 -0.90 -9.41
C ILE A 120 0.96 0.19 -10.32
N TYR A 121 1.85 1.06 -10.77
CA TYR A 121 1.49 2.18 -11.64
C TYR A 121 2.14 2.01 -13.01
N ALA A 122 1.32 2.00 -14.05
CA ALA A 122 1.79 1.96 -15.43
C ALA A 122 1.60 3.33 -16.10
N ALA A 123 2.70 3.95 -16.46
CA ALA A 123 2.73 5.25 -17.12
C ALA A 123 3.37 5.17 -18.50
N VAL A 124 3.20 6.21 -19.29
CA VAL A 124 3.92 6.36 -20.57
C VAL A 124 5.41 6.44 -20.30
N SER A 125 6.20 5.58 -20.95
CA SER A 125 7.63 5.76 -21.01
C SER A 125 7.93 6.98 -21.87
N SER A 126 8.66 7.96 -21.33
CA SER A 126 9.30 8.96 -22.20
C SER A 126 10.33 8.23 -23.07
N LYS A 127 10.41 8.52 -24.35
CA LYS A 127 11.25 7.90 -25.41
C LYS A 127 12.75 7.67 -25.11
N LYS A 128 13.19 7.81 -23.87
CA LYS A 128 14.58 7.65 -23.43
C LYS A 128 14.87 6.39 -22.58
N ALA A 129 13.85 5.66 -22.15
CA ALA A 129 14.06 4.39 -21.45
C ALA A 129 14.00 3.26 -22.49
N GLY A 130 15.15 2.86 -23.02
CA GLY A 130 15.23 1.72 -23.94
C GLY A 130 14.61 0.48 -23.32
N ASN A 131 13.86 -0.27 -24.15
CA ASN A 131 13.29 -1.60 -23.93
C ASN A 131 13.11 -1.98 -22.44
N ALA A 132 12.15 -1.39 -21.76
CA ALA A 132 11.77 -1.80 -20.42
C ALA A 132 11.06 -3.16 -20.52
N LYS A 133 11.81 -4.25 -20.35
CA LYS A 133 11.22 -5.56 -20.07
C LYS A 133 10.42 -5.42 -18.78
N LEU A 134 9.18 -5.95 -18.80
CA LEU A 134 8.39 -6.09 -17.58
C LEU A 134 9.26 -6.73 -16.48
N PRO A 135 9.37 -6.11 -15.31
CA PRO A 135 10.07 -6.74 -14.21
C PRO A 135 9.42 -8.08 -13.94
N GLN A 136 10.19 -9.17 -13.99
CA GLN A 136 9.73 -10.48 -13.54
C GLN A 136 9.71 -10.57 -12.00
N GLU A 137 9.67 -9.42 -11.36
CA GLU A 137 9.67 -9.33 -9.91
C GLU A 137 8.35 -9.83 -9.36
N ARG A 138 8.45 -10.79 -8.47
CA ARG A 138 7.33 -11.26 -7.67
C ARG A 138 7.05 -10.23 -6.59
N ILE A 139 5.78 -10.03 -6.29
CA ILE A 139 5.37 -9.17 -5.18
C ILE A 139 5.83 -9.85 -3.88
N MET A 140 6.93 -9.36 -3.35
CA MET A 140 7.40 -9.72 -2.02
C MET A 140 6.90 -8.67 -1.05
N ILE A 141 6.28 -9.12 0.02
CA ILE A 141 5.82 -8.24 1.10
C ILE A 141 6.88 -8.34 2.19
N GLY A 142 7.63 -7.27 2.36
CA GLY A 142 8.51 -7.06 3.50
C GLY A 142 7.75 -6.45 4.67
#